data_8983fe22e6d5b53b1c5dfd35c8632aaa
#
_entry.id   8983fe22e6d5b53b1c5dfd35c8632aaa
#
_cell.length_a   1.000
_cell.length_b   1.000
_cell.length_c   1.000
_cell.angle_alpha   90.00
_cell.angle_beta   90.00
_cell.angle_gamma   90.00
#
_symmetry.space_group_name_H-M   'P 1'
#
loop_
_entity.id
_entity.type
_entity.pdbx_description
1 polymer ?
#
loop_
_entity_poly.entity_id
_entity_poly.type
_entity_poly.pdbx_seq_one_letter_code
_entity_poly.pdbx_strand_id
1 'polypeptide(L)'
;TWPVNQQGGTAPGANAFGADLSQQQSAETEAWYSPSMYNIVKQNGRDVHLVIKPDPGCVVNSGLGSIRGARLAEMSHSEARSTQQQRLTDPLVWRYGQMQPTSWEDALDLVARITVAVIREQGEDGLIVSAFDHGGAGGGYENTWGTGKLYFEAMKIRNIR
;
A
#
# COMPACT_ATOMS: atom_id res chain seq x y z
N THR A 1 10.72 6.64 -15.15
CA THR A 1 11.04 5.31 -15.73
C THR A 1 11.85 5.47 -17.00
N TRP A 2 12.71 4.51 -17.35
CA TRP A 2 13.42 4.40 -18.61
C TRP A 2 13.70 2.92 -18.93
N PRO A 3 13.86 2.54 -20.23
CA PRO A 3 14.12 1.16 -20.63
C PRO A 3 15.39 0.58 -20.01
N VAL A 4 15.37 -0.70 -19.64
CA VAL A 4 16.51 -1.39 -18.99
C VAL A 4 17.74 -1.44 -19.89
N ASN A 5 17.54 -1.46 -21.21
CA ASN A 5 18.63 -1.48 -22.20
C ASN A 5 19.18 -0.07 -22.54
N GLN A 6 18.70 0.98 -21.87
CA GLN A 6 19.16 2.34 -22.06
C GLN A 6 19.73 2.89 -20.75
N GLN A 7 20.79 3.69 -20.87
CA GLN A 7 21.22 4.50 -19.76
C GLN A 7 20.20 5.63 -19.56
N GLY A 8 19.55 5.62 -18.41
CA GLY A 8 18.81 6.80 -17.95
C GLY A 8 19.79 7.94 -17.62
N GLY A 9 19.30 9.10 -17.27
CA GLY A 9 20.12 10.24 -16.83
C GLY A 9 21.03 9.93 -15.62
N THR A 10 20.80 8.82 -14.96
CA THR A 10 21.65 8.21 -13.93
C THR A 10 21.94 6.80 -14.37
N ALA A 11 23.21 6.43 -14.40
CA ALA A 11 23.62 5.09 -14.82
C ALA A 11 22.88 4.01 -14.03
N PRO A 12 22.01 3.22 -14.67
CA PRO A 12 21.45 2.04 -14.02
C PRO A 12 22.57 1.02 -13.82
N GLY A 13 22.56 0.31 -12.78
CA GLY A 13 23.55 -0.68 -12.46
C GLY A 13 23.95 -0.58 -11.01
N ALA A 14 25.12 -0.10 -10.69
CA ALA A 14 25.56 0.03 -9.32
C ALA A 14 24.75 1.11 -8.55
N ASN A 15 24.22 2.11 -9.23
CA ASN A 15 23.52 3.23 -8.61
C ASN A 15 22.46 3.83 -9.54
N ALA A 16 21.20 3.44 -9.35
CA ALA A 16 20.06 3.93 -10.15
C ALA A 16 19.78 5.44 -9.97
N PHE A 17 20.36 6.08 -8.97
CA PHE A 17 20.13 7.50 -8.69
C PHE A 17 21.26 8.41 -9.20
N GLY A 18 22.38 7.85 -9.63
CA GLY A 18 23.57 8.61 -9.99
C GLY A 18 24.21 9.35 -8.81
N ALA A 19 23.84 8.99 -7.59
CA ALA A 19 24.37 9.57 -6.36
C ALA A 19 25.19 8.53 -5.60
N ASP A 20 26.24 8.95 -4.92
CA ASP A 20 27.00 8.07 -4.03
C ASP A 20 26.19 7.81 -2.76
N LEU A 21 25.59 6.64 -2.66
CA LEU A 21 24.77 6.27 -1.51
C LEU A 21 25.60 6.09 -0.22
N SER A 22 26.92 5.96 -0.32
CA SER A 22 27.81 5.95 0.84
C SER A 22 27.94 7.32 1.50
N GLN A 23 27.68 8.36 0.73
CA GLN A 23 27.65 9.77 1.15
C GLN A 23 26.24 10.25 1.46
N GLN A 24 25.28 9.34 1.55
CA GLN A 24 23.90 9.69 1.77
C GLN A 24 23.73 10.47 3.07
N GLN A 25 23.09 11.59 2.99
CA GLN A 25 22.73 12.43 4.13
C GLN A 25 21.40 11.97 4.74
N SER A 26 20.98 12.62 5.81
CA SER A 26 19.72 12.33 6.46
C SER A 26 18.51 12.59 5.55
N ALA A 27 17.38 12.03 5.91
CA ALA A 27 16.10 12.26 5.21
C ALA A 27 15.65 13.74 5.20
N GLU A 28 16.27 14.58 6.00
CA GLU A 28 15.99 16.00 6.11
C GLU A 28 16.67 16.84 5.00
N THR A 29 17.48 16.21 4.15
CA THR A 29 18.17 16.88 3.06
C THR A 29 17.57 16.49 1.72
N GLU A 30 17.64 17.42 0.74
CA GLU A 30 17.20 17.18 -0.65
C GLU A 30 17.97 16.05 -1.34
N ALA A 31 19.13 15.69 -0.83
CA ALA A 31 19.99 14.63 -1.36
C ALA A 31 19.70 13.25 -0.77
N TRP A 32 18.60 13.09 -0.01
CA TRP A 32 18.27 11.82 0.58
C TRP A 32 17.72 10.82 -0.44
N TYR A 33 18.35 9.65 -0.52
CA TYR A 33 17.92 8.54 -1.35
C TYR A 33 18.00 7.22 -0.58
N SER A 34 17.15 6.27 -0.96
CA SER A 34 17.18 4.90 -0.44
C SER A 34 17.17 3.90 -1.61
N PRO A 35 17.91 2.79 -1.50
CA PRO A 35 17.83 1.70 -2.49
C PRO A 35 16.39 1.18 -2.72
N SER A 36 15.52 1.30 -1.74
CA SER A 36 14.11 0.93 -1.84
C SER A 36 13.29 1.85 -2.76
N MET A 37 13.83 3.01 -3.14
CA MET A 37 13.24 3.93 -4.13
C MET A 37 13.39 3.43 -5.57
N TYR A 38 14.03 2.29 -5.78
CA TYR A 38 14.32 1.73 -7.10
C TYR A 38 13.73 0.34 -7.27
N ASN A 39 13.24 0.07 -8.49
CA ASN A 39 12.80 -1.26 -8.92
C ASN A 39 12.95 -1.43 -10.44
N ILE A 40 12.70 -2.64 -10.92
CA ILE A 40 12.54 -2.94 -12.35
C ILE A 40 11.12 -3.48 -12.51
N VAL A 41 10.33 -2.84 -13.34
CA VAL A 41 8.91 -3.20 -13.53
C VAL A 41 8.58 -3.36 -15.01
N LYS A 42 7.48 -4.05 -15.31
CA LYS A 42 6.97 -4.14 -16.69
C LYS A 42 6.07 -2.94 -16.99
N GLN A 43 6.42 -2.23 -18.06
CA GLN A 43 5.59 -1.18 -18.65
C GLN A 43 5.38 -1.48 -20.13
N ASN A 44 4.13 -1.67 -20.55
CA ASN A 44 3.78 -2.03 -21.91
C ASN A 44 4.55 -3.29 -22.43
N GLY A 45 4.69 -4.29 -21.57
CA GLY A 45 5.36 -5.57 -21.87
C GLY A 45 6.89 -5.52 -21.87
N ARG A 46 7.50 -4.38 -21.56
CA ARG A 46 8.96 -4.21 -21.52
C ARG A 46 9.44 -3.91 -20.12
N ASP A 47 10.61 -4.42 -19.76
CA ASP A 47 11.24 -4.08 -18.49
C ASP A 47 11.78 -2.66 -18.52
N VAL A 48 11.44 -1.90 -17.51
CA VAL A 48 11.90 -0.53 -17.32
C VAL A 48 12.45 -0.34 -15.91
N HIS A 49 13.46 0.50 -15.79
CA HIS A 49 13.88 0.99 -14.49
C HIS A 49 12.82 1.93 -13.94
N LEU A 50 12.43 1.74 -12.68
CA LEU A 50 11.52 2.59 -11.92
C LEU A 50 12.27 3.22 -10.77
N VAL A 51 12.24 4.53 -10.68
CA VAL A 51 12.70 5.30 -9.51
C VAL A 51 11.53 6.14 -9.02
N ILE A 52 11.21 6.02 -7.74
CA ILE A 52 10.21 6.86 -7.06
C ILE A 52 10.93 7.57 -5.91
N LYS A 53 10.97 8.88 -5.98
CA LYS A 53 11.58 9.73 -4.96
C LYS A 53 10.69 10.92 -4.65
N PRO A 54 10.79 11.51 -3.45
CA PRO A 54 10.09 12.74 -3.13
C PRO A 54 10.46 13.87 -4.12
N ASP A 55 9.51 14.74 -4.34
CA ASP A 55 9.71 15.94 -5.18
C ASP A 55 10.27 17.08 -4.32
N PRO A 56 11.53 17.51 -4.53
CA PRO A 56 12.13 18.61 -3.77
C PRO A 56 11.43 19.95 -4.02
N GLY A 57 10.70 20.08 -5.14
CA GLY A 57 9.90 21.26 -5.45
C GLY A 57 8.53 21.29 -4.75
N CYS A 58 8.16 20.26 -3.99
CA CYS A 58 6.89 20.22 -3.28
C CYS A 58 6.84 21.24 -2.14
N VAL A 59 5.90 22.17 -2.23
CA VAL A 59 5.73 23.25 -1.24
C VAL A 59 5.26 22.77 0.13
N VAL A 60 4.74 21.54 0.23
CA VAL A 60 4.23 20.96 1.49
C VAL A 60 5.34 20.34 2.32
N ASN A 61 6.23 19.57 1.70
CA ASN A 61 7.24 18.79 2.42
C ASN A 61 8.67 18.98 1.90
N SER A 62 8.90 19.81 0.90
CA SER A 62 10.23 20.13 0.36
C SER A 62 11.08 18.91 0.00
N GLY A 63 10.42 17.84 -0.47
CA GLY A 63 11.10 16.58 -0.79
C GLY A 63 11.36 15.67 0.41
N LEU A 64 10.87 16.00 1.60
CA LEU A 64 10.93 15.10 2.74
C LEU A 64 9.95 13.95 2.55
N GLY A 65 10.39 12.75 2.87
CA GLY A 65 9.59 11.54 2.78
C GLY A 65 9.74 10.65 4.00
N SER A 66 8.69 9.91 4.31
CA SER A 66 8.79 8.86 5.33
C SER A 66 9.46 7.61 4.74
N ILE A 67 9.91 6.72 5.61
CA ILE A 67 10.45 5.41 5.20
C ILE A 67 9.43 4.58 4.40
N ARG A 68 8.13 4.76 4.63
CA ARG A 68 7.07 4.13 3.84
C ARG A 68 7.04 4.69 2.42
N GLY A 69 7.13 6.00 2.26
CA GLY A 69 7.24 6.65 0.94
C GLY A 69 8.48 6.21 0.18
N ALA A 70 9.61 6.05 0.87
CA ALA A 70 10.85 5.55 0.29
C ALA A 70 10.74 4.13 -0.28
N ARG A 71 9.78 3.33 0.17
CA ARG A 71 9.58 1.95 -0.27
C ARG A 71 8.55 1.78 -1.38
N LEU A 72 7.98 2.85 -1.91
CA LEU A 72 6.95 2.76 -2.95
C LEU A 72 7.42 2.01 -4.20
N ALA A 73 8.65 2.24 -4.66
CA ALA A 73 9.17 1.52 -5.81
C ALA A 73 9.36 0.03 -5.51
N GLU A 74 9.90 -0.32 -4.34
CA GLU A 74 10.09 -1.69 -3.89
C GLU A 74 8.75 -2.45 -3.75
N MET A 75 7.67 -1.76 -3.43
CA MET A 75 6.32 -2.34 -3.33
C MET A 75 5.69 -2.67 -4.69
N SER A 76 6.29 -2.26 -5.79
CA SER A 76 5.84 -2.62 -7.12
C SER A 76 6.22 -4.07 -7.46
N HIS A 77 5.34 -4.76 -8.18
CA HIS A 77 5.64 -6.11 -8.65
C HIS A 77 6.83 -6.12 -9.62
N SER A 78 7.79 -6.99 -9.37
CA SER A 78 8.96 -7.17 -10.21
C SER A 78 9.38 -8.63 -10.28
N GLU A 79 9.34 -9.20 -11.46
CA GLU A 79 9.93 -10.51 -11.73
C GLU A 79 11.46 -10.47 -11.67
N ALA A 80 12.05 -9.40 -12.19
CA ALA A 80 13.50 -9.23 -12.27
C ALA A 80 14.17 -9.10 -10.89
N ARG A 81 13.48 -8.47 -9.93
CA ARG A 81 13.99 -8.26 -8.57
C ARG A 81 13.31 -9.12 -7.51
N SER A 82 12.43 -9.99 -7.91
CA SER A 82 11.68 -10.88 -7.02
C SER A 82 10.90 -10.13 -5.92
N THR A 83 10.45 -8.90 -6.23
CA THR A 83 9.62 -8.12 -5.30
C THR A 83 8.15 -8.28 -5.63
N GLN A 84 7.30 -8.42 -4.60
CA GLN A 84 5.85 -8.54 -4.76
C GLN A 84 5.44 -9.56 -5.83
N GLN A 85 6.10 -10.72 -5.84
CA GLN A 85 5.87 -11.75 -6.87
C GLN A 85 4.46 -12.32 -6.86
N GLN A 86 3.84 -12.36 -5.68
CA GLN A 86 2.49 -12.85 -5.52
C GLN A 86 1.63 -11.75 -4.86
N ARG A 87 0.58 -11.36 -5.56
CA ARG A 87 -0.46 -10.49 -5.01
C ARG A 87 -1.75 -11.27 -4.95
N LEU A 88 -2.51 -11.04 -3.90
CA LEU A 88 -3.86 -11.59 -3.80
C LEU A 88 -4.73 -10.97 -4.90
N THR A 89 -5.35 -11.82 -5.72
CA THR A 89 -6.31 -11.43 -6.76
C THR A 89 -7.74 -11.71 -6.34
N ASP A 90 -7.90 -12.64 -5.40
CA ASP A 90 -9.19 -13.08 -4.90
C ASP A 90 -9.23 -12.98 -3.37
N PRO A 91 -10.40 -12.79 -2.76
CA PRO A 91 -10.56 -12.90 -1.33
C PRO A 91 -10.19 -14.30 -0.84
N LEU A 92 -9.58 -14.38 0.32
CA LEU A 92 -9.28 -15.66 0.96
C LEU A 92 -10.16 -15.82 2.21
N VAL A 93 -10.78 -16.97 2.33
CA VAL A 93 -11.61 -17.33 3.49
C VAL A 93 -11.04 -18.58 4.14
N TRP A 94 -10.98 -18.58 5.48
CA TRP A 94 -10.54 -19.74 6.23
C TRP A 94 -11.61 -20.84 6.20
N ARG A 95 -11.29 -21.96 5.55
CA ARG A 95 -12.15 -23.15 5.49
C ARG A 95 -11.29 -24.41 5.54
N TYR A 96 -11.76 -25.41 6.25
CA TYR A 96 -11.10 -26.72 6.33
C TYR A 96 -9.62 -26.66 6.77
N GLY A 97 -9.32 -25.74 7.69
CA GLY A 97 -7.96 -25.60 8.22
C GLY A 97 -6.97 -24.84 7.36
N GLN A 98 -7.43 -24.17 6.29
CA GLN A 98 -6.56 -23.37 5.41
C GLN A 98 -7.32 -22.20 4.77
N MET A 99 -6.54 -21.23 4.27
CA MET A 99 -7.09 -20.10 3.50
C MET A 99 -7.45 -20.58 2.10
N GLN A 100 -8.71 -20.39 1.70
CA GLN A 100 -9.26 -20.82 0.40
C GLN A 100 -9.66 -19.59 -0.42
N PRO A 101 -9.27 -19.51 -1.70
CA PRO A 101 -9.82 -18.50 -2.61
C PRO A 101 -11.34 -18.64 -2.72
N THR A 102 -12.02 -17.50 -2.77
CA THR A 102 -13.47 -17.45 -2.92
C THR A 102 -13.88 -16.21 -3.76
N SER A 103 -15.14 -16.16 -4.19
CA SER A 103 -15.65 -14.97 -4.84
C SER A 103 -15.82 -13.81 -3.85
N TRP A 104 -15.86 -12.57 -4.35
CA TRP A 104 -16.20 -11.42 -3.53
C TRP A 104 -17.62 -11.51 -2.96
N GLU A 105 -18.55 -12.05 -3.72
CA GLU A 105 -19.93 -12.25 -3.26
C GLU A 105 -19.99 -13.18 -2.05
N ASP A 106 -19.36 -14.34 -2.14
CA ASP A 106 -19.32 -15.31 -1.04
C ASP A 106 -18.58 -14.77 0.19
N ALA A 107 -17.48 -14.06 -0.02
CA ALA A 107 -16.71 -13.45 1.07
C ALA A 107 -17.52 -12.40 1.82
N LEU A 108 -18.19 -11.51 1.09
CA LEU A 108 -19.02 -10.45 1.67
C LEU A 108 -20.27 -11.01 2.34
N ASP A 109 -20.93 -12.02 1.76
CA ASP A 109 -22.06 -12.71 2.38
C ASP A 109 -21.65 -13.38 3.69
N LEU A 110 -20.49 -14.03 3.72
CA LEU A 110 -19.96 -14.62 4.94
C LEU A 110 -19.71 -13.57 6.03
N VAL A 111 -19.07 -12.45 5.68
CA VAL A 111 -18.84 -11.33 6.61
C VAL A 111 -20.16 -10.80 7.14
N ALA A 112 -21.15 -10.58 6.27
CA ALA A 112 -22.46 -10.06 6.66
C ALA A 112 -23.18 -11.04 7.63
N ARG A 113 -23.19 -12.33 7.33
CA ARG A 113 -23.83 -13.33 8.19
C ARG A 113 -23.16 -13.44 9.56
N ILE A 114 -21.84 -13.45 9.62
CA ILE A 114 -21.10 -13.47 10.90
C ILE A 114 -21.42 -12.19 11.70
N THR A 115 -21.38 -11.03 11.07
CA THR A 115 -21.72 -9.76 11.71
C THR A 115 -23.11 -9.75 12.31
N VAL A 116 -24.12 -10.20 11.54
CA VAL A 116 -25.49 -10.31 12.02
C VAL A 116 -25.62 -11.31 13.19
N ALA A 117 -24.93 -12.45 13.11
CA ALA A 117 -24.93 -13.45 14.18
C ALA A 117 -24.35 -12.86 15.46
N VAL A 118 -23.21 -12.19 15.41
CA VAL A 118 -22.57 -11.56 16.58
C VAL A 118 -23.48 -10.49 17.18
N ILE A 119 -24.07 -9.63 16.37
CA ILE A 119 -25.00 -8.59 16.87
C ILE A 119 -26.23 -9.22 17.55
N ARG A 120 -26.76 -10.31 17.02
CA ARG A 120 -27.91 -11.01 17.60
C ARG A 120 -27.59 -11.67 18.93
N GLU A 121 -26.39 -12.24 19.05
CA GLU A 121 -25.97 -12.98 20.25
C GLU A 121 -25.41 -12.08 21.35
N GLN A 122 -24.66 -11.05 20.99
CA GLN A 122 -23.88 -10.23 21.92
C GLN A 122 -24.29 -8.74 21.91
N GLY A 123 -25.19 -8.35 21.03
CA GLY A 123 -25.55 -6.95 20.82
C GLY A 123 -24.50 -6.17 20.04
N GLU A 124 -24.70 -4.86 19.99
CA GLU A 124 -23.84 -3.92 19.26
C GLU A 124 -22.42 -3.86 19.84
N ASP A 125 -22.26 -4.19 21.11
CA ASP A 125 -20.97 -4.22 21.81
C ASP A 125 -20.12 -5.46 21.49
N GLY A 126 -20.69 -6.46 20.82
CA GLY A 126 -19.97 -7.67 20.38
C GLY A 126 -18.99 -7.43 19.24
N LEU A 127 -19.01 -6.26 18.61
CA LEU A 127 -18.14 -5.92 17.49
C LEU A 127 -17.22 -4.75 17.84
N ILE A 128 -15.99 -4.83 17.35
CA ILE A 128 -15.01 -3.74 17.38
C ILE A 128 -14.67 -3.36 15.95
N VAL A 129 -14.78 -2.07 15.64
CA VAL A 129 -14.38 -1.55 14.32
C VAL A 129 -13.01 -0.91 14.44
N SER A 130 -12.06 -1.41 13.68
CA SER A 130 -10.78 -0.77 13.45
C SER A 130 -10.85 -0.03 12.11
N ALA A 131 -11.12 1.27 12.18
CA ALA A 131 -11.46 2.08 11.01
C ALA A 131 -10.51 3.26 10.80
N PHE A 132 -9.36 3.23 11.44
CA PHE A 132 -8.40 4.32 11.29
C PHE A 132 -7.63 4.19 10.00
N ASP A 133 -7.97 5.06 9.09
CA ASP A 133 -7.03 5.49 8.06
C ASP A 133 -6.41 6.82 8.51
N HIS A 134 -5.11 6.97 8.25
CA HIS A 134 -4.42 8.24 8.46
C HIS A 134 -4.93 9.25 7.43
N GLY A 135 -6.10 9.78 7.68
CA GLY A 135 -6.85 10.64 6.80
C GLY A 135 -5.96 11.56 6.01
N GLY A 136 -6.17 11.59 4.77
CA GLY A 136 -5.45 12.40 3.83
C GLY A 136 -6.22 12.42 2.52
N ALA A 137 -5.78 13.22 1.60
CA ALA A 137 -6.32 13.25 0.26
C ALA A 137 -6.26 11.84 -0.36
N GLY A 138 -7.30 11.41 -1.02
CA GLY A 138 -7.30 10.21 -1.84
C GLY A 138 -7.74 8.93 -1.15
N GLY A 139 -8.94 8.87 -0.67
CA GLY A 139 -9.59 7.65 -0.21
C GLY A 139 -9.69 7.51 1.31
N GLY A 140 -8.82 8.14 2.08
CA GLY A 140 -8.90 8.09 3.54
C GLY A 140 -10.14 8.79 4.09
N TYR A 141 -10.52 9.92 3.49
CA TYR A 141 -11.71 10.65 3.89
C TYR A 141 -12.98 9.87 3.53
N GLU A 142 -13.10 9.41 2.31
CA GLU A 142 -14.24 8.63 1.84
C GLU A 142 -14.36 7.31 2.60
N ASN A 143 -13.25 6.65 2.89
CA ASN A 143 -13.21 5.42 3.66
C ASN A 143 -13.69 5.66 5.09
N THR A 144 -13.21 6.70 5.75
CA THR A 144 -13.65 7.06 7.10
C THR A 144 -15.13 7.44 7.12
N TRP A 145 -15.59 8.21 6.13
CA TRP A 145 -16.98 8.58 6.00
C TRP A 145 -17.88 7.36 5.72
N GLY A 146 -17.51 6.50 4.79
CA GLY A 146 -18.25 5.27 4.48
C GLY A 146 -18.30 4.31 5.68
N THR A 147 -17.18 4.15 6.37
CA THR A 147 -17.10 3.38 7.63
C THR A 147 -18.01 3.96 8.70
N GLY A 148 -18.00 5.28 8.87
CA GLY A 148 -18.85 5.97 9.82
C GLY A 148 -20.34 5.74 9.54
N LYS A 149 -20.74 5.84 8.27
CA LYS A 149 -22.11 5.57 7.85
C LYS A 149 -22.54 4.12 8.08
N LEU A 150 -21.70 3.18 7.70
CA LEU A 150 -22.02 1.76 7.83
C LEU A 150 -22.03 1.31 9.29
N TYR A 151 -20.90 1.48 9.98
CA TYR A 151 -20.72 0.84 11.28
C TYR A 151 -21.36 1.64 12.42
N PHE A 152 -21.23 2.98 12.42
CA PHE A 152 -21.70 3.76 13.54
C PHE A 152 -23.14 4.26 13.38
N GLU A 153 -23.53 4.67 12.17
CA GLU A 153 -24.89 5.18 11.95
C GLU A 153 -25.88 4.03 11.68
N ALA A 154 -25.59 3.13 10.77
CA ALA A 154 -26.52 2.05 10.39
C ALA A 154 -26.49 0.88 11.38
N MET A 155 -25.33 0.40 11.78
CA MET A 155 -25.16 -0.78 12.63
C MET A 155 -25.06 -0.46 14.11
N LYS A 156 -24.95 0.83 14.50
CA LYS A 156 -24.89 1.32 15.89
C LYS A 156 -23.73 0.77 16.72
N ILE A 157 -22.67 0.29 16.09
CA ILE A 157 -21.48 -0.22 16.77
C ILE A 157 -20.81 0.92 17.55
N ARG A 158 -20.49 0.68 18.82
CA ARG A 158 -19.93 1.68 19.72
C ARG A 158 -18.44 1.53 19.96
N ASN A 159 -17.91 0.31 19.75
CA ASN A 159 -16.53 0.01 20.01
C ASN A 159 -15.68 0.34 18.76
N ILE A 160 -14.78 1.29 18.90
CA ILE A 160 -13.83 1.69 17.87
C ILE A 160 -12.39 1.56 18.39
N ARG A 161 -11.49 1.17 17.52
CA ARG A 161 -10.06 1.09 17.79
C ARG A 161 -9.27 1.77 16.70
#